data_19b96a8965f4cc96815d41d1c91e12c5
#
_entry.id   19b96a8965f4cc96815d41d1c91e12c5
#
_cell.length_a   1.000
_cell.length_b   1.000
_cell.length_c   1.000
_cell.angle_alpha   90.00
_cell.angle_beta   90.00
_cell.angle_gamma   90.00
#
_symmetry.space_group_name_H-M   'P 1'
#
loop_
_entity.id
_entity.type
_entity.pdbx_description
1 polymer ?
#
loop_
_entity_poly.entity_id
_entity_poly.type
_entity_poly.pdbx_seq_one_letter_code
_entity_poly.pdbx_strand_id
1 'polypeptide(L)'
;MSEVFKASRWTKGNHLFRTVIEVSDQSVVRRKRSWFTVNEMSIHLSRVASVRIDTGLLFADLLIESTGGSDPMASHGHIKSDAKRIKELIEQGQGRAAKGD
;
A
#
# COMPACT_ATOMS: atom_id res chain seq x y z
N MET A 1 7.44 8.46 -11.53
CA MET A 1 7.04 9.33 -10.42
C MET A 1 6.38 8.50 -9.34
N SER A 2 6.64 8.79 -8.08
CA SER A 2 6.07 8.01 -6.98
C SER A 2 5.33 8.92 -6.01
N GLU A 3 4.33 8.35 -5.32
CA GLU A 3 3.62 9.03 -4.25
C GLU A 3 3.76 8.23 -2.97
N VAL A 4 3.93 8.94 -1.86
CA VAL A 4 4.17 8.34 -0.54
C VAL A 4 3.02 8.67 0.38
N PHE A 5 2.49 7.65 1.05
CA PHE A 5 1.36 7.77 1.97
C PHE A 5 1.76 7.21 3.33
N LYS A 6 1.51 7.97 4.38
CA LYS A 6 1.82 7.55 5.75
C LYS A 6 0.54 7.27 6.52
N ALA A 7 0.51 6.17 7.24
CA ALA A 7 -0.62 5.85 8.11
C ALA A 7 -0.73 6.88 9.23
N SER A 8 -1.94 7.03 9.79
CA SER A 8 -2.18 7.97 10.88
C SER A 8 -1.51 7.49 12.17
N ARG A 9 -0.88 8.42 12.89
CA ARG A 9 -0.28 8.13 14.21
C ARG A 9 -1.30 7.75 15.25
N TRP A 10 -2.57 8.11 15.03
CA TRP A 10 -3.65 7.85 15.97
C TRP A 10 -4.20 6.44 15.87
N THR A 11 -3.67 5.62 14.95
CA THR A 11 -4.09 4.23 14.81
C THR A 11 -3.13 3.30 15.53
N LYS A 12 -3.67 2.16 15.99
CA LYS A 12 -2.90 1.17 16.72
C LYS A 12 -1.75 0.65 15.86
N GLY A 13 -0.56 0.64 16.43
CA GLY A 13 0.65 0.19 15.74
C GLY A 13 1.38 1.29 14.98
N ASN A 14 0.83 2.50 14.91
CA ASN A 14 1.42 3.61 14.17
C ASN A 14 1.83 4.80 15.05
N HIS A 15 1.85 4.64 16.36
CA HIS A 15 2.13 5.75 17.28
C HIS A 15 3.54 6.29 17.17
N LEU A 16 4.52 5.41 17.16
CA LEU A 16 5.94 5.78 17.09
C LEU A 16 6.48 5.70 15.67
N PHE A 17 6.18 4.61 14.98
CA PHE A 17 6.66 4.36 13.63
C PHE A 17 5.48 4.15 12.71
N ARG A 18 5.22 5.13 11.87
CA ARG A 18 4.09 5.09 10.93
C ARG A 18 4.42 4.14 9.78
N THR A 19 3.42 3.33 9.41
CA THR A 19 3.53 2.51 8.20
C THR A 19 3.49 3.43 6.98
N VAL A 20 4.38 3.20 6.04
CA VAL A 20 4.50 3.99 4.81
C VAL A 20 4.20 3.13 3.61
N ILE A 21 3.33 3.60 2.75
CA ILE A 21 3.07 2.98 1.43
C ILE A 21 3.58 3.94 0.37
N GLU A 22 4.41 3.43 -0.51
CA GLU A 22 4.90 4.19 -1.66
C GLU A 22 4.45 3.50 -2.94
N VAL A 23 3.80 4.25 -3.83
CA VAL A 23 3.36 3.73 -5.12
C VAL A 23 4.13 4.44 -6.21
N SER A 24 4.89 3.67 -6.99
CA SER A 24 5.64 4.19 -8.13
C SER A 24 4.98 3.71 -9.43
N ASP A 25 5.60 4.02 -10.56
CA ASP A 25 5.13 3.58 -11.87
C ASP A 25 5.22 2.06 -12.03
N GLN A 26 6.04 1.39 -11.22
CA GLN A 26 6.33 -0.03 -11.39
C GLN A 26 5.93 -0.90 -10.20
N SER A 27 5.86 -0.35 -9.01
CA SER A 27 5.66 -1.16 -7.81
C SER A 27 4.92 -0.42 -6.70
N VAL A 28 4.40 -1.20 -5.77
CA VAL A 28 3.89 -0.70 -4.49
C VAL A 28 4.76 -1.27 -3.39
N VAL A 29 5.20 -0.41 -2.47
CA VAL A 29 6.14 -0.77 -1.41
C VAL A 29 5.55 -0.37 -0.07
N ARG A 30 5.60 -1.28 0.89
CA ARG A 30 5.22 -1.00 2.27
C ARG A 30 6.48 -1.05 3.13
N ARG A 31 6.71 0.01 3.93
CA ARG A 31 7.82 0.08 4.88
C ARG A 31 7.28 0.26 6.28
N LYS A 32 7.77 -0.55 7.20
CA LYS A 32 7.46 -0.44 8.62
C LYS A 32 8.75 -0.48 9.40
N ARG A 33 9.04 0.59 10.11
CA ARG A 33 10.25 0.67 10.94
C ARG A 33 9.94 0.23 12.36
N SER A 34 10.96 -0.28 13.02
CA SER A 34 10.97 -0.48 14.46
C SER A 34 12.29 0.08 15.00
N TRP A 35 12.54 -0.08 16.30
CA TRP A 35 13.75 0.50 16.91
C TRP A 35 15.04 0.04 16.23
N PHE A 36 15.10 -1.21 15.80
CA PHE A 36 16.35 -1.80 15.28
C PHE A 36 16.22 -2.37 13.87
N THR A 37 15.02 -2.38 13.31
CA THR A 37 14.79 -3.03 12.02
C THR A 37 13.91 -2.18 11.12
N VAL A 38 14.02 -2.46 9.81
CA VAL A 38 13.09 -1.93 8.81
C VAL A 38 12.52 -3.13 8.07
N ASN A 39 11.20 -3.27 8.11
CA ASN A 39 10.52 -4.28 7.32
C ASN A 39 10.00 -3.63 6.05
N GLU A 40 10.44 -4.12 4.91
CA GLU A 40 10.05 -3.59 3.62
C GLU A 40 9.50 -4.72 2.76
N MET A 41 8.33 -4.48 2.16
CA MET A 41 7.69 -5.43 1.27
C MET A 41 7.33 -4.70 -0.02
N SER A 42 7.66 -5.30 -1.15
CA SER A 42 7.44 -4.70 -2.46
C SER A 42 6.71 -5.68 -3.37
N ILE A 43 5.71 -5.18 -4.10
CA ILE A 43 4.98 -5.96 -5.09
C ILE A 43 5.00 -5.16 -6.39
N HIS A 44 5.48 -5.79 -7.47
CA HIS A 44 5.43 -5.19 -8.80
C HIS A 44 3.95 -5.04 -9.21
N LEU A 45 3.59 -3.93 -9.84
CA LEU A 45 2.18 -3.67 -10.19
C LEU A 45 1.59 -4.75 -11.08
N SER A 46 2.39 -5.33 -11.97
CA SER A 46 1.93 -6.43 -12.83
C SER A 46 1.54 -7.68 -12.04
N ARG A 47 2.01 -7.80 -10.80
CA ARG A 47 1.73 -8.96 -9.94
C ARG A 47 0.62 -8.70 -8.93
N VAL A 48 0.07 -7.52 -8.89
CA VAL A 48 -1.04 -7.22 -8.00
C VAL A 48 -2.30 -7.86 -8.57
N ALA A 49 -2.91 -8.75 -7.81
CA ALA A 49 -4.14 -9.43 -8.20
C ALA A 49 -5.36 -8.61 -7.79
N SER A 50 -5.34 -8.03 -6.60
CA SER A 50 -6.46 -7.23 -6.11
C SER A 50 -6.00 -6.22 -5.08
N VAL A 51 -6.74 -5.13 -4.96
CA VAL A 51 -6.57 -4.14 -3.89
C VAL A 51 -7.90 -4.02 -3.17
N ARG A 52 -7.89 -4.37 -1.89
CA ARG A 52 -9.08 -4.31 -1.05
C ARG A 52 -8.94 -3.21 -0.03
N ILE A 53 -9.99 -2.42 0.13
CA ILE A 53 -10.05 -1.36 1.14
C ILE A 53 -11.17 -1.69 2.10
N ASP A 54 -10.83 -1.84 3.38
CA ASP A 54 -11.81 -1.99 4.44
C ASP A 54 -11.94 -0.64 5.14
N THR A 55 -13.02 0.07 4.87
CA THR A 55 -13.24 1.41 5.38
C THR A 55 -13.97 1.36 6.71
N GLY A 56 -13.32 1.88 7.75
CA GLY A 56 -13.92 2.04 9.06
C GLY A 56 -14.56 3.41 9.23
N LEU A 57 -14.81 3.79 10.46
CA LEU A 57 -15.44 5.07 10.77
C LEU A 57 -14.53 6.25 10.45
N LEU A 58 -13.26 6.18 10.86
CA LEU A 58 -12.30 7.28 10.68
C LEU A 58 -11.16 6.93 9.72
N PHE A 59 -10.77 5.66 9.68
CA PHE A 59 -9.60 5.20 8.93
C PHE A 59 -9.94 4.01 8.06
N ALA A 60 -9.04 3.68 7.15
CA ALA A 60 -9.20 2.55 6.25
C ALA A 60 -7.96 1.65 6.31
N ASP A 61 -8.19 0.36 6.10
CA ASP A 61 -7.13 -0.62 5.99
C ASP A 61 -7.01 -1.08 4.55
N LEU A 62 -5.78 -1.39 4.14
CA LEU A 62 -5.49 -1.87 2.79
C LEU A 62 -5.03 -3.31 2.82
N LEU A 63 -5.51 -4.09 1.87
CA LEU A 63 -5.02 -5.43 1.63
C LEU A 63 -4.72 -5.56 0.13
N ILE A 64 -3.46 -5.74 -0.21
CA ILE A 64 -3.01 -5.87 -1.58
C ILE A 64 -2.56 -7.30 -1.79
N GLU A 65 -3.30 -8.04 -2.62
CA GLU A 65 -3.00 -9.44 -2.89
C GLU A 65 -2.22 -9.56 -4.19
N SER A 66 -1.24 -10.46 -4.20
CA SER A 66 -0.41 -10.70 -5.37
C SER A 66 -0.77 -12.02 -6.04
N THR A 67 -0.46 -12.12 -7.32
CA THR A 67 -0.53 -13.38 -8.04
C THR A 67 0.66 -14.27 -7.66
N GLY A 68 0.55 -15.57 -7.85
CA GLY A 68 1.65 -16.49 -7.65
C GLY A 68 1.88 -16.98 -6.23
N GLY A 69 0.94 -16.73 -5.33
CA GLY A 69 0.98 -17.32 -3.99
C GLY A 69 1.88 -16.63 -2.97
N SER A 70 2.31 -15.40 -3.25
CA SER A 70 3.04 -14.61 -2.26
C SER A 70 2.10 -14.11 -1.16
N ASP A 71 2.67 -13.81 0.01
CA ASP A 71 1.90 -13.24 1.11
C ASP A 71 1.27 -11.91 0.70
N PRO A 72 0.03 -11.64 1.12
CA PRO A 72 -0.58 -10.35 0.83
C PRO A 72 0.09 -9.23 1.62
N MET A 73 0.06 -8.03 1.05
CA MET A 73 0.54 -6.83 1.72
C MET A 73 -0.63 -6.20 2.47
N ALA A 74 -0.55 -6.14 3.79
CA ALA A 74 -1.57 -5.51 4.62
C ALA A 74 -1.01 -4.24 5.25
N SER A 75 -1.82 -3.19 5.27
CA SER A 75 -1.44 -1.94 5.91
C SER A 75 -2.68 -1.33 6.57
N HIS A 76 -2.51 -0.83 7.79
CA HIS A 76 -3.64 -0.40 8.62
C HIS A 76 -3.56 1.08 8.96
N GLY A 77 -4.74 1.68 9.14
CA GLY A 77 -4.84 3.00 9.73
C GLY A 77 -4.56 4.16 8.79
N HIS A 78 -4.84 4.01 7.52
CA HIS A 78 -4.67 5.08 6.54
C HIS A 78 -5.88 6.02 6.54
N ILE A 79 -5.65 7.28 6.20
CA ILE A 79 -6.73 8.21 5.92
C ILE A 79 -7.50 7.67 4.72
N LYS A 80 -8.83 7.76 4.77
CA LYS A 80 -9.69 7.16 3.74
C LYS A 80 -9.38 7.64 2.32
N SER A 81 -9.13 8.93 2.16
CA SER A 81 -8.77 9.50 0.85
C SER A 81 -7.44 8.95 0.35
N ASP A 82 -6.48 8.73 1.26
CA ASP A 82 -5.20 8.14 0.90
C ASP A 82 -5.35 6.70 0.43
N ALA A 83 -6.19 5.92 1.11
CA ALA A 83 -6.45 4.53 0.72
C ALA A 83 -7.04 4.46 -0.69
N LYS A 84 -8.00 5.33 -0.98
CA LYS A 84 -8.59 5.40 -2.33
C LYS A 84 -7.57 5.82 -3.37
N ARG A 85 -6.71 6.78 -3.04
CA ARG A 85 -5.68 7.25 -3.96
C ARG A 85 -4.66 6.16 -4.27
N ILE A 86 -4.27 5.40 -3.25
CA ILE A 86 -3.35 4.26 -3.42
C ILE A 86 -3.94 3.25 -4.42
N LYS A 87 -5.21 2.90 -4.24
CA LYS A 87 -5.89 1.99 -5.14
C LYS A 87 -5.93 2.52 -6.57
N GLU A 88 -6.28 3.79 -6.74
CA GLU A 88 -6.30 4.44 -8.07
C GLU A 88 -4.93 4.36 -8.75
N LEU A 89 -3.88 4.69 -8.02
CA LEU A 89 -2.52 4.71 -8.57
C LEU A 89 -2.08 3.32 -9.01
N ILE A 90 -2.40 2.30 -8.22
CA ILE A 90 -2.10 0.91 -8.58
C ILE A 90 -2.85 0.52 -9.85
N GLU A 91 -4.14 0.82 -9.93
CA GLU A 91 -4.96 0.48 -11.07
C GLU A 91 -4.51 1.23 -12.33
N GLN A 92 -4.13 2.49 -12.20
CA GLN A 92 -3.60 3.26 -13.31
C GLN A 92 -2.27 2.67 -13.82
N GLY A 93 -1.41 2.28 -12.89
CA GLY A 93 -0.13 1.66 -13.23
C GLY A 93 -0.31 0.33 -13.94
N GLN A 94 -1.28 -0.47 -13.49
CA GLN A 94 -1.63 -1.73 -14.15
C GLN A 94 -2.17 -1.50 -15.55
N GLY A 95 -3.00 -0.48 -15.73
CA GLY A 95 -3.51 -0.12 -17.05
C GLY A 95 -2.41 0.24 -18.03
N ARG A 96 -1.40 0.99 -17.58
CA ARG A 96 -0.25 1.33 -18.43
C ARG A 96 0.55 0.08 -18.78
N ALA A 97 0.79 -0.79 -17.81
CA ALA A 97 1.54 -2.04 -18.05
C ALA A 97 0.80 -2.95 -19.04
N ALA A 98 -0.54 -3.02 -18.92
CA ALA A 98 -1.36 -3.85 -19.79
C ALA A 98 -1.35 -3.37 -21.24
N LYS A 99 -1.02 -2.10 -21.49
CA LYS A 99 -0.90 -1.54 -22.85
C LYS A 99 0.43 -1.80 -23.51
N GLY A 100 1.31 -2.55 -22.87
CA GLY A 100 2.58 -2.95 -23.44
C GLY A 100 3.65 -1.89 -23.44
N ASP A 101 3.56 -0.93 -22.60
CA ASP A 101 4.55 0.14 -22.49
C ASP A 101 5.75 -0.26 -21.64
#